data_fc2668f74a52827387049f31e9119ced
#
_entry.id   fc2668f74a52827387049f31e9119ced
#
_cell.length_a   1.000
_cell.length_b   1.000
_cell.length_c   1.000
_cell.angle_alpha   90.00
_cell.angle_beta   90.00
_cell.angle_gamma   90.00
#
_symmetry.space_group_name_H-M   'P 1'
#
loop_
_entity.id
_entity.type
_entity.pdbx_description
1 polymer ?
#
loop_
_entity_poly.entity_id
_entity_poly.type
_entity_poly.pdbx_seq_one_letter_code
_entity_poly.pdbx_strand_id
1 'polypeptide(L)'
;DWNMSVDGLIYTFTLRDNIFFHDGVAVTPDDILFTVQKAQDPSLKSSKRANWEGVIVEKIGTAQIKFTLKQPYSAFLENATLGILPKHLWKDIDPEQFSFSQYNVAPIGAGPFEVGVVKKNSGGLPTVYELKSFKKYALGRPLLNKLTFKFFNNEEALLAAFNKGEIESM
;
A
#
# COMPACT_ATOMS: atom_id res chain seq x y z
N ASP A 1 -9.47 7.39 13.02
CA ASP A 1 -9.09 8.24 14.15
C ASP A 1 -7.85 7.69 14.83
N TRP A 2 -7.09 8.53 15.54
CA TRP A 2 -5.90 8.09 16.28
C TRP A 2 -5.65 8.97 17.50
N ASN A 3 -4.94 8.41 18.47
CA ASN A 3 -4.43 9.12 19.63
C ASN A 3 -2.99 8.71 19.95
N MET A 4 -2.29 9.55 20.71
CA MET A 4 -0.91 9.33 21.14
C MET A 4 -0.84 9.52 22.67
N SER A 5 -0.06 8.67 23.34
CA SER A 5 0.24 8.85 24.77
C SER A 5 1.08 10.12 25.03
N VAL A 6 1.00 10.64 26.25
CA VAL A 6 1.69 11.88 26.64
C VAL A 6 3.21 11.79 26.47
N ASP A 7 3.78 10.61 26.64
CA ASP A 7 5.22 10.33 26.47
C ASP A 7 5.64 10.12 25.00
N GLY A 8 4.65 10.12 24.07
CA GLY A 8 4.92 9.92 22.64
C GLY A 8 5.33 8.51 22.24
N LEU A 9 5.18 7.53 23.13
CA LEU A 9 5.60 6.14 22.89
C LEU A 9 4.50 5.25 22.31
N ILE A 10 3.24 5.56 22.58
CA ILE A 10 2.11 4.71 22.20
C ILE A 10 1.21 5.46 21.23
N TYR A 11 0.95 4.85 20.09
CA TYR A 11 -0.04 5.31 19.11
C TYR A 11 -1.14 4.27 18.98
N THR A 12 -2.39 4.71 19.14
CA THR A 12 -3.56 3.85 18.95
C THR A 12 -4.40 4.39 17.80
N PHE A 13 -4.64 3.56 16.79
CA PHE A 13 -5.49 3.89 15.66
C PHE A 13 -6.79 3.11 15.75
N THR A 14 -7.89 3.79 15.49
CA THR A 14 -9.21 3.18 15.34
C THR A 14 -9.58 3.16 13.87
N LEU A 15 -9.80 1.96 13.33
CA LEU A 15 -10.22 1.79 11.94
C LEU A 15 -11.67 2.26 11.77
N ARG A 16 -11.99 2.73 10.58
CA ARG A 16 -13.36 3.01 10.15
C ARG A 16 -14.05 1.69 9.81
N ASP A 17 -15.36 1.63 9.96
CA ASP A 17 -16.15 0.42 9.68
C ASP A 17 -16.29 0.10 8.18
N ASN A 18 -16.00 1.08 7.33
CA ASN A 18 -16.23 1.01 5.87
C ASN A 18 -14.94 0.95 5.04
N ILE A 19 -13.86 0.38 5.57
CA ILE A 19 -12.61 0.18 4.82
C ILE A 19 -12.64 -1.19 4.16
N PHE A 20 -12.49 -1.22 2.84
CA PHE A 20 -12.46 -2.44 2.05
C PHE A 20 -11.22 -2.48 1.16
N PHE A 21 -10.69 -3.67 0.95
CA PHE A 21 -9.77 -3.93 -0.15
C PHE A 21 -10.52 -3.90 -1.49
N HIS A 22 -9.77 -3.77 -2.59
CA HIS A 22 -10.33 -3.71 -3.95
C HIS A 22 -11.13 -4.95 -4.34
N ASP A 23 -10.85 -6.11 -3.74
CA ASP A 23 -11.62 -7.35 -3.91
C ASP A 23 -12.89 -7.42 -3.05
N GLY A 24 -13.16 -6.40 -2.26
CA GLY A 24 -14.35 -6.27 -1.43
C GLY A 24 -14.25 -6.88 -0.03
N VAL A 25 -13.10 -7.47 0.32
CA VAL A 25 -12.85 -7.97 1.70
C VAL A 25 -12.60 -6.78 2.62
N ALA A 26 -13.20 -6.80 3.81
CA ALA A 26 -13.01 -5.73 4.80
C ALA A 26 -11.57 -5.71 5.33
N VAL A 27 -11.01 -4.50 5.48
CA VAL A 27 -9.72 -4.31 6.15
C VAL A 27 -9.90 -4.43 7.65
N THR A 28 -9.05 -5.20 8.30
CA THR A 28 -9.09 -5.45 9.74
C THR A 28 -7.75 -5.11 10.40
N PRO A 29 -7.71 -4.98 11.75
CA PRO A 29 -6.46 -4.85 12.48
C PRO A 29 -5.49 -6.01 12.24
N ASP A 30 -5.98 -7.21 11.89
CA ASP A 30 -5.14 -8.36 11.56
C ASP A 30 -4.32 -8.15 10.27
N ASP A 31 -4.84 -7.40 9.30
CA ASP A 31 -4.12 -7.04 8.07
C ASP A 31 -2.98 -6.05 8.37
N ILE A 32 -3.21 -5.10 9.28
CA ILE A 32 -2.19 -4.13 9.70
C ILE A 32 -1.09 -4.84 10.49
N LEU A 33 -1.46 -5.67 11.47
CA LEU A 33 -0.53 -6.49 12.25
C LEU A 33 0.35 -7.34 11.31
N PHE A 34 -0.27 -8.04 10.37
CA PHE A 34 0.42 -8.84 9.36
C PHE A 34 1.37 -7.99 8.51
N THR A 35 0.93 -6.83 8.04
CA THR A 35 1.73 -5.92 7.21
C THR A 35 3.00 -5.47 7.92
N VAL A 36 2.89 -5.05 9.19
CA VAL A 36 4.04 -4.61 9.98
C VAL A 36 4.99 -5.76 10.26
N GLN A 37 4.47 -6.95 10.61
CA GLN A 37 5.29 -8.15 10.78
C GLN A 37 6.08 -8.49 9.50
N LYS A 38 5.44 -8.39 8.33
CA LYS A 38 6.13 -8.59 7.04
C LYS A 38 7.15 -7.49 6.74
N ALA A 39 6.88 -6.24 7.09
CA ALA A 39 7.87 -5.17 6.95
C ALA A 39 9.09 -5.38 7.87
N GLN A 40 8.91 -5.95 9.06
CA GLN A 40 9.96 -6.27 10.02
C GLN A 40 10.76 -7.54 9.70
N ASP A 41 10.19 -8.44 8.89
CA ASP A 41 10.78 -9.75 8.59
C ASP A 41 12.09 -9.59 7.80
N PRO A 42 13.24 -10.02 8.38
CA PRO A 42 14.54 -9.88 7.73
C PRO A 42 14.66 -10.72 6.45
N SER A 43 13.90 -11.82 6.34
CA SER A 43 13.94 -12.70 5.17
C SER A 43 13.37 -12.02 3.92
N LEU A 44 12.42 -11.08 4.08
CA LEU A 44 11.79 -10.33 2.99
C LEU A 44 12.62 -9.15 2.50
N LYS A 45 13.69 -8.76 3.20
CA LYS A 45 14.59 -7.64 2.85
C LYS A 45 13.83 -6.35 2.51
N SER A 46 12.72 -6.08 3.21
CA SER A 46 11.89 -4.90 2.99
C SER A 46 12.70 -3.61 3.18
N SER A 47 12.61 -2.68 2.22
CA SER A 47 13.19 -1.33 2.37
C SER A 47 12.56 -0.52 3.52
N LYS A 48 11.39 -0.94 4.00
CA LYS A 48 10.69 -0.31 5.13
C LYS A 48 11.11 -0.88 6.49
N ARG A 49 11.93 -1.95 6.52
CA ARG A 49 12.29 -2.63 7.77
C ARG A 49 12.87 -1.69 8.82
N ALA A 50 13.80 -0.83 8.43
CA ALA A 50 14.44 0.12 9.36
C ALA A 50 13.43 1.04 10.08
N ASN A 51 12.35 1.44 9.39
CA ASN A 51 11.32 2.31 9.94
C ASN A 51 10.42 1.60 10.96
N TRP A 52 10.37 0.27 10.92
CA TRP A 52 9.50 -0.55 11.76
C TRP A 52 10.27 -1.40 12.77
N GLU A 53 11.61 -1.38 12.73
CA GLU A 53 12.43 -2.19 13.64
C GLU A 53 12.21 -1.82 15.10
N GLY A 54 11.75 -2.83 15.87
CA GLY A 54 11.49 -2.68 17.29
C GLY A 54 10.19 -1.95 17.66
N VAL A 55 9.35 -1.61 16.68
CA VAL A 55 7.96 -1.21 16.93
C VAL A 55 7.16 -2.45 17.31
N ILE A 56 6.53 -2.44 18.47
CA ILE A 56 5.60 -3.49 18.88
C ILE A 56 4.22 -3.12 18.36
N VAL A 57 3.57 -4.04 17.66
CA VAL A 57 2.23 -3.86 17.12
C VAL A 57 1.27 -4.87 17.75
N GLU A 58 0.14 -4.38 18.24
CA GLU A 58 -0.87 -5.18 18.95
C GLU A 58 -2.28 -4.82 18.49
N LYS A 59 -3.08 -5.84 18.24
CA LYS A 59 -4.50 -5.67 17.97
C LYS A 59 -5.25 -5.45 19.29
N ILE A 60 -6.11 -4.45 19.35
CA ILE A 60 -7.02 -4.20 20.49
C ILE A 60 -8.46 -4.36 20.00
N GLY A 61 -9.11 -5.41 20.48
CA GLY A 61 -10.50 -5.70 20.07
C GLY A 61 -10.64 -5.93 18.56
N THR A 62 -11.73 -5.45 17.99
CA THR A 62 -12.10 -5.70 16.59
C THR A 62 -11.76 -4.56 15.63
N ALA A 63 -11.49 -3.35 16.15
CA ALA A 63 -11.36 -2.15 15.33
C ALA A 63 -10.09 -1.33 15.62
N GLN A 64 -9.26 -1.71 16.59
CA GLN A 64 -8.12 -0.91 16.98
C GLN A 64 -6.80 -1.65 16.81
N ILE A 65 -5.76 -0.87 16.51
CA ILE A 65 -4.38 -1.30 16.46
C ILE A 65 -3.52 -0.35 17.29
N LYS A 66 -2.64 -0.90 18.11
CA LYS A 66 -1.72 -0.16 18.97
C LYS A 66 -0.29 -0.39 18.51
N PHE A 67 0.48 0.68 18.43
CA PHE A 67 1.91 0.67 18.18
C PHE A 67 2.64 1.21 19.41
N THR A 68 3.64 0.47 19.88
CA THR A 68 4.51 0.90 20.96
C THR A 68 5.92 1.07 20.41
N LEU A 69 6.47 2.27 20.55
CA LEU A 69 7.79 2.65 20.09
C LEU A 69 8.85 2.45 21.18
N LYS A 70 10.09 2.18 20.81
CA LYS A 70 11.22 2.13 21.76
C LYS A 70 11.59 3.49 22.35
N GLN A 71 11.40 4.55 21.55
CA GLN A 71 11.66 5.94 21.92
C GLN A 71 10.68 6.84 21.16
N PRO A 72 10.38 8.05 21.68
CA PRO A 72 9.52 8.99 20.98
C PRO A 72 10.08 9.33 19.59
N TYR A 73 9.22 9.27 18.58
CA TYR A 73 9.59 9.55 17.19
C TYR A 73 8.48 10.37 16.52
N SER A 74 8.72 11.65 16.34
CA SER A 74 7.72 12.60 15.82
C SER A 74 7.24 12.28 14.40
N ALA A 75 8.09 11.68 13.57
CA ALA A 75 7.74 11.29 12.21
C ALA A 75 7.06 9.89 12.11
N PHE A 76 6.65 9.27 13.23
CA PHE A 76 6.01 7.95 13.20
C PHE A 76 4.73 7.91 12.34
N LEU A 77 3.97 9.00 12.32
CA LEU A 77 2.77 9.10 11.49
C LEU A 77 3.07 8.98 9.98
N GLU A 78 4.25 9.42 9.53
CA GLU A 78 4.70 9.23 8.16
C GLU A 78 4.96 7.73 7.88
N ASN A 79 5.53 7.01 8.84
CA ASN A 79 5.70 5.55 8.72
C ASN A 79 4.34 4.84 8.67
N ALA A 80 3.34 5.36 9.40
CA ALA A 80 1.98 4.80 9.41
C ALA A 80 1.22 4.97 8.09
N THR A 81 1.80 5.64 7.08
CA THR A 81 1.28 5.66 5.71
C THR A 81 1.62 4.40 4.90
N LEU A 82 2.22 3.39 5.52
CA LEU A 82 2.54 2.10 4.90
C LEU A 82 1.28 1.46 4.28
N GLY A 83 1.37 1.04 3.01
CA GLY A 83 0.29 0.32 2.34
C GLY A 83 -0.02 -1.02 3.02
N ILE A 84 -1.29 -1.25 3.32
CA ILE A 84 -1.74 -2.46 4.03
C ILE A 84 -1.80 -3.63 3.06
N LEU A 85 -1.14 -4.74 3.40
CA LEU A 85 -1.23 -6.01 2.68
C LEU A 85 -2.50 -6.76 3.08
N PRO A 86 -3.33 -7.23 2.12
CA PRO A 86 -4.46 -8.10 2.41
C PRO A 86 -3.96 -9.47 2.89
N LYS A 87 -4.04 -9.71 4.19
CA LYS A 87 -3.56 -10.94 4.83
C LYS A 87 -4.10 -12.19 4.16
N HIS A 88 -5.37 -12.17 3.74
CA HIS A 88 -6.02 -13.33 3.10
C HIS A 88 -5.37 -13.74 1.77
N LEU A 89 -4.66 -12.82 1.08
CA LEU A 89 -3.95 -13.10 -0.17
C LEU A 89 -2.47 -13.43 0.04
N TRP A 90 -1.87 -12.88 1.11
CA TRP A 90 -0.42 -12.95 1.28
C TRP A 90 0.05 -13.94 2.35
N LYS A 91 -0.83 -14.41 3.23
CA LYS A 91 -0.45 -15.23 4.39
C LYS A 91 0.20 -16.57 4.04
N ASP A 92 -0.21 -17.17 2.91
CA ASP A 92 0.23 -18.48 2.46
C ASP A 92 1.36 -18.41 1.42
N ILE A 93 1.91 -17.20 1.15
CA ILE A 93 3.04 -17.01 0.24
C ILE A 93 4.34 -17.14 1.02
N ASP A 94 5.19 -18.09 0.59
CA ASP A 94 6.51 -18.28 1.19
C ASP A 94 7.39 -17.01 1.05
N PRO A 95 8.24 -16.70 2.04
CA PRO A 95 9.12 -15.54 1.98
C PRO A 95 9.98 -15.47 0.72
N GLU A 96 10.47 -16.60 0.21
CA GLU A 96 11.27 -16.67 -1.02
C GLU A 96 10.45 -16.31 -2.27
N GLN A 97 9.14 -16.56 -2.25
CA GLN A 97 8.22 -16.26 -3.34
C GLN A 97 7.59 -14.87 -3.25
N PHE A 98 7.79 -14.17 -2.12
CA PHE A 98 7.11 -12.90 -1.85
C PHE A 98 7.42 -11.84 -2.91
N SER A 99 8.68 -11.72 -3.34
CA SER A 99 9.11 -10.76 -4.37
C SER A 99 8.62 -11.11 -5.78
N PHE A 100 8.26 -12.38 -6.03
CA PHE A 100 7.77 -12.86 -7.33
C PHE A 100 6.25 -12.94 -7.42
N SER A 101 5.55 -12.63 -6.33
CA SER A 101 4.09 -12.66 -6.30
C SER A 101 3.49 -11.75 -7.36
N GLN A 102 2.44 -12.25 -8.03
CA GLN A 102 1.63 -11.46 -8.97
C GLN A 102 1.05 -10.19 -8.34
N TYR A 103 0.84 -10.18 -7.03
CA TYR A 103 0.33 -9.02 -6.29
C TYR A 103 1.32 -7.86 -6.22
N ASN A 104 2.60 -8.06 -6.57
CA ASN A 104 3.55 -6.95 -6.74
C ASN A 104 3.32 -6.18 -8.05
N VAL A 105 2.72 -6.82 -9.06
CA VAL A 105 2.43 -6.21 -10.37
C VAL A 105 0.98 -5.76 -10.48
N ALA A 106 0.06 -6.52 -9.91
CA ALA A 106 -1.37 -6.20 -9.88
C ALA A 106 -1.87 -6.21 -8.42
N PRO A 107 -1.50 -5.21 -7.62
CA PRO A 107 -1.80 -5.17 -6.19
C PRO A 107 -3.30 -5.02 -5.92
N ILE A 108 -3.77 -5.77 -4.93
CA ILE A 108 -5.05 -5.56 -4.27
C ILE A 108 -4.76 -4.70 -3.04
N GLY A 109 -5.24 -3.49 -3.02
CA GLY A 109 -5.06 -2.52 -1.93
C GLY A 109 -6.39 -1.98 -1.42
N ALA A 110 -6.33 -0.98 -0.53
CA ALA A 110 -7.51 -0.28 -0.01
C ALA A 110 -7.50 1.22 -0.40
N GLY A 111 -6.70 1.58 -1.41
CA GLY A 111 -6.54 2.95 -1.89
C GLY A 111 -7.68 3.44 -2.79
N PRO A 112 -7.60 4.71 -3.23
CA PRO A 112 -8.64 5.34 -4.06
C PRO A 112 -8.75 4.77 -5.48
N PHE A 113 -7.71 4.07 -5.96
CA PHE A 113 -7.68 3.48 -7.29
C PHE A 113 -7.27 2.02 -7.24
N GLU A 114 -7.94 1.20 -8.03
CA GLU A 114 -7.66 -0.22 -8.24
C GLU A 114 -7.02 -0.46 -9.61
N VAL A 115 -6.20 -1.50 -9.73
CA VAL A 115 -5.58 -1.87 -11.01
C VAL A 115 -6.65 -2.41 -11.96
N GLY A 116 -6.81 -1.78 -13.11
CA GLY A 116 -7.72 -2.21 -14.17
C GLY A 116 -7.00 -3.07 -15.21
N VAL A 117 -6.01 -2.49 -15.91
CA VAL A 117 -5.26 -3.17 -16.97
C VAL A 117 -3.77 -2.91 -16.81
N VAL A 118 -2.98 -3.96 -16.97
CA VAL A 118 -1.51 -3.87 -17.07
C VAL A 118 -1.09 -4.39 -18.45
N LYS A 119 -0.55 -3.49 -19.30
CA LYS A 119 0.06 -3.92 -20.58
C LYS A 119 1.55 -4.13 -20.36
N LYS A 120 2.09 -5.17 -20.98
CA LYS A 120 3.51 -5.54 -20.88
C LYS A 120 4.13 -5.60 -22.28
N ASN A 121 5.42 -5.33 -22.36
CA ASN A 121 6.20 -5.59 -23.59
C ASN A 121 6.52 -7.09 -23.74
N SER A 122 7.22 -7.46 -24.81
CA SER A 122 7.65 -8.84 -25.07
C SER A 122 8.56 -9.43 -24.00
N GLY A 123 9.27 -8.58 -23.24
CA GLY A 123 10.11 -8.97 -22.11
C GLY A 123 9.35 -9.10 -20.77
N GLY A 124 8.01 -8.91 -20.77
CA GLY A 124 7.18 -9.00 -19.57
C GLY A 124 7.18 -7.76 -18.68
N LEU A 125 7.89 -6.69 -19.08
CA LEU A 125 7.93 -5.44 -18.32
C LEU A 125 6.67 -4.61 -18.57
N PRO A 126 6.05 -4.07 -17.52
CA PRO A 126 4.90 -3.18 -17.67
C PRO A 126 5.23 -1.95 -18.52
N THR A 127 4.37 -1.64 -19.48
CA THR A 127 4.44 -0.44 -20.32
C THR A 127 3.29 0.52 -20.08
N VAL A 128 2.16 0.00 -19.59
CA VAL A 128 0.99 0.79 -19.25
C VAL A 128 0.31 0.21 -18.01
N TYR A 129 -0.02 1.06 -17.05
CA TYR A 129 -0.99 0.78 -16.00
C TYR A 129 -2.23 1.65 -16.19
N GLU A 130 -3.39 1.02 -16.32
CA GLU A 130 -4.68 1.69 -16.21
C GLU A 130 -5.27 1.41 -14.84
N LEU A 131 -5.47 2.45 -14.07
CA LEU A 131 -6.11 2.40 -12.77
C LEU A 131 -7.55 2.94 -12.88
N LYS A 132 -8.49 2.29 -12.21
CA LYS A 132 -9.89 2.71 -12.11
C LYS A 132 -10.20 3.22 -10.72
N SER A 133 -11.08 4.21 -10.60
CA SER A 133 -11.52 4.68 -9.29
C SER A 133 -12.23 3.57 -8.52
N PHE A 134 -11.80 3.34 -7.29
CA PHE A 134 -12.45 2.40 -6.37
C PHE A 134 -13.67 3.05 -5.73
N LYS A 135 -14.87 2.57 -6.07
CA LYS A 135 -16.13 3.17 -5.63
C LYS A 135 -16.38 3.10 -4.13
N LYS A 136 -15.81 2.07 -3.46
CA LYS A 136 -15.94 1.84 -2.01
C LYS A 136 -14.77 2.41 -1.21
N TYR A 137 -14.00 3.34 -1.79
CA TYR A 137 -12.90 3.98 -1.06
C TYR A 137 -13.42 4.68 0.20
N ALA A 138 -12.77 4.45 1.33
CA ALA A 138 -13.23 4.88 2.66
C ALA A 138 -13.41 6.41 2.84
N LEU A 139 -12.68 7.21 2.06
CA LEU A 139 -12.78 8.68 2.06
C LEU A 139 -13.69 9.23 0.96
N GLY A 140 -14.46 8.37 0.31
CA GLY A 140 -15.34 8.73 -0.79
C GLY A 140 -14.71 8.50 -2.16
N ARG A 141 -15.56 8.36 -3.16
CA ARG A 141 -15.12 8.09 -4.54
C ARG A 141 -14.22 9.21 -5.07
N PRO A 142 -13.05 8.87 -5.68
CA PRO A 142 -12.22 9.85 -6.37
C PRO A 142 -12.96 10.60 -7.47
N LEU A 143 -12.61 11.87 -7.69
CA LEU A 143 -13.18 12.69 -8.78
C LEU A 143 -12.75 12.17 -10.15
N LEU A 144 -11.52 11.68 -10.28
CA LEU A 144 -11.03 11.04 -11.49
C LEU A 144 -11.55 9.62 -11.58
N ASN A 145 -12.11 9.24 -12.73
CA ASN A 145 -12.60 7.88 -12.94
C ASN A 145 -11.49 6.88 -13.32
N LYS A 146 -10.44 7.40 -13.97
CA LYS A 146 -9.34 6.60 -14.50
C LYS A 146 -8.05 7.41 -14.47
N LEU A 147 -6.93 6.71 -14.15
CA LEU A 147 -5.56 7.19 -14.32
C LEU A 147 -4.83 6.20 -15.23
N THR A 148 -4.05 6.72 -16.17
CA THR A 148 -3.23 5.88 -17.05
C THR A 148 -1.77 6.30 -16.91
N PHE A 149 -0.94 5.38 -16.42
CA PHE A 149 0.51 5.56 -16.38
C PHE A 149 1.14 4.86 -17.57
N LYS A 150 1.92 5.58 -18.38
CA LYS A 150 2.72 5.03 -19.49
C LYS A 150 4.19 5.13 -19.14
N PHE A 151 4.93 4.06 -19.39
CA PHE A 151 6.36 3.99 -19.13
C PHE A 151 7.11 4.06 -20.45
N PHE A 152 8.14 4.87 -20.51
CA PHE A 152 8.97 5.10 -21.68
C PHE A 152 10.41 4.63 -21.41
N ASN A 153 11.10 4.19 -22.45
CA ASN A 153 12.46 3.66 -22.31
C ASN A 153 13.51 4.76 -22.06
N ASN A 154 13.22 5.99 -22.45
CA ASN A 154 14.11 7.14 -22.26
C ASN A 154 13.30 8.45 -22.27
N GLU A 155 13.98 9.54 -21.89
CA GLU A 155 13.41 10.88 -21.79
C GLU A 155 12.98 11.44 -23.16
N GLU A 156 13.71 11.14 -24.23
CA GLU A 156 13.38 11.60 -25.58
C GLU A 156 12.03 11.07 -26.04
N ALA A 157 11.77 9.76 -25.82
CA ALA A 157 10.49 9.14 -26.13
C ALA A 157 9.34 9.72 -25.26
N LEU A 158 9.62 10.01 -23.98
CA LEU A 158 8.67 10.66 -23.08
C LEU A 158 8.29 12.06 -23.57
N LEU A 159 9.28 12.90 -23.89
CA LEU A 159 9.07 14.24 -24.42
C LEU A 159 8.33 14.24 -25.76
N ALA A 160 8.68 13.29 -26.65
CA ALA A 160 7.97 13.14 -27.92
C ALA A 160 6.48 12.80 -27.73
N ALA A 161 6.18 11.89 -26.79
CA ALA A 161 4.78 11.53 -26.46
C ALA A 161 4.02 12.70 -25.85
N PHE A 162 4.66 13.49 -24.98
CA PHE A 162 4.06 14.68 -24.38
C PHE A 162 3.75 15.74 -25.45
N ASN A 163 4.72 16.06 -26.35
CA ASN A 163 4.56 17.03 -27.42
C ASN A 163 3.48 16.62 -28.44
N LYS A 164 3.24 15.31 -28.61
CA LYS A 164 2.16 14.77 -29.46
C LYS A 164 0.80 14.72 -28.75
N GLY A 165 0.73 15.07 -27.47
CA GLY A 165 -0.52 14.97 -26.68
C GLY A 165 -0.94 13.53 -26.36
N GLU A 166 -0.02 12.56 -26.41
CA GLU A 166 -0.29 11.16 -26.06
C GLU A 166 -0.34 10.93 -24.54
N ILE A 167 0.22 11.88 -23.78
CA ILE A 167 0.18 11.98 -22.32
C ILE A 167 -0.11 13.43 -21.92
N GLU A 168 -0.78 13.62 -20.80
CA GLU A 168 -1.23 14.93 -20.31
C GLU A 168 -0.25 15.57 -19.32
N SER A 169 0.60 14.73 -18.68
CA SER A 169 1.64 15.18 -17.73
C SER A 169 2.81 14.21 -17.73
N MET A 170 3.97 14.68 -17.27
CA MET A 170 5.21 13.92 -17.13
C MET A 170 5.94 14.32 -15.83
#